data_52764e94250a6136290055a5a264c920
#
_entry.id   52764e94250a6136290055a5a264c920
#
_cell.length_a   1.000
_cell.length_b   1.000
_cell.length_c   1.000
_cell.angle_alpha   90.00
_cell.angle_beta   90.00
_cell.angle_gamma   90.00
#
_symmetry.space_group_name_H-M   'P 1'
#
loop_
_entity.id
_entity.type
_entity.pdbx_description
1 polymer ?
#
loop_
_entity_poly.entity_id
_entity_poly.type
_entity_poly.pdbx_seq_one_letter_code
_entity_poly.pdbx_strand_id
1 'polypeptide(L)'
;MSNPVLVEVTRGNLVESRHRGMVVVVDGSGKTVFSLGETDAAVFPRSACKAMQALPLMETGAADAYGFGNKELALACASHSGEPEHVALAAAMLAAAGRDVSALECGEHWSFNQDTIIAQARSLKYPTQLHNNCSGKHAGFICACCHGGEETAGYVNYDHPLQREIRGVMEGLTGAALAHDNCGIDGCSIPTYAVPLKGLAHGFAKMVTGNGLEPVRAKASRRLVEACMAEPFYVAGTRRACTRLMQAAPGRIFAKTGAEGVFCAAIPEQGIAIALKCEDGATRAAEAMVAATLARFFRDEPELHASLMAQANHSMRNWNGIHVGDVRVTEAFGL
;
A
#
# COMPACT_ATOMS: atom_id res chain seq x y z
N MET A 1 -18.32 9.28 18.96
CA MET A 1 -17.57 8.53 20.02
C MET A 1 -16.12 8.49 19.60
N SER A 2 -15.14 8.49 20.52
CA SER A 2 -13.73 8.36 20.14
C SER A 2 -13.42 6.93 19.70
N ASN A 3 -12.56 6.75 18.69
CA ASN A 3 -12.11 5.42 18.26
C ASN A 3 -11.46 4.64 19.42
N PRO A 4 -11.58 3.31 19.46
CA PRO A 4 -11.01 2.48 20.52
C PRO A 4 -9.47 2.53 20.49
N VAL A 5 -8.85 2.30 21.66
CA VAL A 5 -7.41 1.99 21.73
C VAL A 5 -7.21 0.59 21.16
N LEU A 6 -6.42 0.48 20.10
CA LEU A 6 -6.18 -0.77 19.39
C LEU A 6 -4.77 -1.33 19.63
N VAL A 7 -3.81 -0.45 19.93
CA VAL A 7 -2.42 -0.86 20.19
C VAL A 7 -1.91 -0.12 21.42
N GLU A 8 -1.21 -0.82 22.28
CA GLU A 8 -0.46 -0.28 23.41
C GLU A 8 1.03 -0.54 23.21
N VAL A 9 1.83 0.41 23.67
CA VAL A 9 3.28 0.27 23.77
C VAL A 9 3.64 0.34 25.25
N THR A 10 4.38 -0.64 25.77
CA THR A 10 4.76 -0.69 27.16
C THR A 10 6.23 -0.30 27.38
N ARG A 11 6.51 0.14 28.60
CA ARG A 11 7.86 0.26 29.16
C ARG A 11 7.90 -0.54 30.45
N GLY A 12 8.62 -1.66 30.45
CA GLY A 12 8.44 -2.65 31.51
C GLY A 12 6.96 -3.07 31.59
N ASN A 13 6.36 -2.98 32.78
CA ASN A 13 4.96 -3.36 33.01
C ASN A 13 3.95 -2.23 32.82
N LEU A 14 4.41 -1.00 32.49
CA LEU A 14 3.52 0.16 32.35
C LEU A 14 3.25 0.48 30.88
N VAL A 15 2.01 0.90 30.59
CA VAL A 15 1.66 1.41 29.28
C VAL A 15 2.25 2.81 29.11
N GLU A 16 3.17 2.95 28.14
CA GLU A 16 3.85 4.21 27.82
C GLU A 16 3.10 5.00 26.73
N SER A 17 2.51 4.30 25.74
CA SER A 17 1.74 4.92 24.65
C SER A 17 0.50 4.11 24.30
N ARG A 18 -0.56 4.80 23.86
CA ARG A 18 -1.80 4.21 23.36
C ARG A 18 -2.11 4.76 21.98
N HIS A 19 -2.40 3.86 21.03
CA HIS A 19 -2.77 4.19 19.68
C HIS A 19 -4.24 3.82 19.44
N ARG A 20 -5.03 4.83 19.10
CA ARG A 20 -6.44 4.66 18.71
C ARG A 20 -6.54 4.46 17.20
N GLY A 21 -7.59 3.81 16.74
CA GLY A 21 -7.79 3.65 15.32
C GLY A 21 -9.11 3.00 14.95
N MET A 22 -9.26 2.82 13.66
CA MET A 22 -10.41 2.18 13.04
C MET A 22 -9.95 1.11 12.06
N VAL A 23 -10.68 0.02 12.01
CA VAL A 23 -10.44 -1.14 11.14
C VAL A 23 -11.76 -1.57 10.55
N VAL A 24 -11.78 -1.87 9.26
CA VAL A 24 -12.93 -2.49 8.59
C VAL A 24 -12.47 -3.62 7.68
N VAL A 25 -13.24 -4.69 7.71
CA VAL A 25 -13.12 -5.83 6.79
C VAL A 25 -14.46 -5.98 6.09
N VAL A 26 -14.42 -6.04 4.76
CA VAL A 26 -15.61 -6.21 3.94
C VAL A 26 -15.43 -7.35 2.95
N ASP A 27 -16.53 -7.97 2.53
CA ASP A 27 -16.54 -8.92 1.42
C ASP A 27 -16.70 -8.23 0.06
N GLY A 28 -16.68 -9.01 -1.03
CA GLY A 28 -16.84 -8.51 -2.39
C GLY A 28 -18.16 -7.83 -2.68
N SER A 29 -19.20 -8.01 -1.85
CA SER A 29 -20.47 -7.28 -1.94
C SER A 29 -20.48 -5.95 -1.19
N GLY A 30 -19.42 -5.66 -0.42
CA GLY A 30 -19.31 -4.49 0.45
C GLY A 30 -19.96 -4.68 1.82
N LYS A 31 -20.39 -5.90 2.15
CA LYS A 31 -20.91 -6.24 3.48
C LYS A 31 -19.76 -6.25 4.50
N THR A 32 -19.96 -5.56 5.61
CA THR A 32 -18.99 -5.56 6.71
C THR A 32 -18.96 -6.93 7.39
N VAL A 33 -17.79 -7.54 7.42
CA VAL A 33 -17.49 -8.82 8.10
C VAL A 33 -16.96 -8.58 9.51
N PHE A 34 -16.16 -7.52 9.68
CA PHE A 34 -15.61 -7.11 10.97
C PHE A 34 -15.32 -5.61 10.94
N SER A 35 -15.52 -4.94 12.08
CA SER A 35 -15.17 -3.52 12.20
C SER A 35 -14.87 -3.11 13.64
N LEU A 36 -13.97 -2.12 13.76
CA LEU A 36 -13.65 -1.42 15.01
C LEU A 36 -13.57 0.08 14.71
N GLY A 37 -14.16 0.90 15.58
CA GLY A 37 -14.14 2.36 15.42
C GLY A 37 -15.07 2.87 14.31
N GLU A 38 -14.85 4.12 13.89
CA GLU A 38 -15.70 4.83 12.93
C GLU A 38 -15.25 4.60 11.48
N THR A 39 -15.76 3.58 10.84
CA THR A 39 -15.29 3.10 9.54
C THR A 39 -15.86 3.83 8.33
N ASP A 40 -16.84 4.70 8.52
CA ASP A 40 -17.38 5.57 7.47
C ASP A 40 -16.64 6.93 7.40
N ALA A 41 -15.74 7.21 8.35
CA ALA A 41 -14.89 8.39 8.31
C ALA A 41 -14.02 8.42 7.06
N ALA A 42 -13.92 9.61 6.44
CA ALA A 42 -13.06 9.82 5.29
C ALA A 42 -11.58 9.85 5.71
N VAL A 43 -10.75 9.14 4.96
CA VAL A 43 -9.30 9.08 5.17
C VAL A 43 -8.57 9.28 3.85
N PHE A 44 -7.41 9.91 3.88
CA PHE A 44 -6.50 9.91 2.74
C PHE A 44 -5.79 8.54 2.68
N PRO A 45 -6.02 7.71 1.65
CA PRO A 45 -5.43 6.37 1.58
C PRO A 45 -3.92 6.41 1.34
N ARG A 46 -3.42 7.52 0.81
CA ARG A 46 -2.03 7.72 0.48
C ARG A 46 -1.51 6.53 -0.36
N SER A 47 -0.33 6.04 -0.07
CA SER A 47 0.24 4.91 -0.80
C SER A 47 -0.50 3.58 -0.66
N ALA A 48 -1.50 3.45 0.23
CA ALA A 48 -2.25 2.20 0.35
C ALA A 48 -3.08 1.88 -0.89
N CYS A 49 -3.54 2.88 -1.67
CA CYS A 49 -4.36 2.68 -2.87
C CYS A 49 -3.55 2.50 -4.17
N LYS A 50 -2.22 2.36 -4.13
CA LYS A 50 -1.39 2.34 -5.34
C LYS A 50 -1.74 1.23 -6.34
N ALA A 51 -2.21 0.08 -5.89
CA ALA A 51 -2.68 -0.97 -6.79
C ALA A 51 -3.92 -0.52 -7.61
N MET A 52 -4.79 0.32 -7.03
CA MET A 52 -5.89 0.94 -7.78
C MET A 52 -5.36 1.97 -8.77
N GLN A 53 -4.38 2.78 -8.37
CA GLN A 53 -3.77 3.80 -9.23
C GLN A 53 -2.98 3.20 -10.40
N ALA A 54 -2.53 1.94 -10.30
CA ALA A 54 -1.82 1.24 -11.36
C ALA A 54 -2.75 0.65 -12.45
N LEU A 55 -4.08 0.69 -12.28
CA LEU A 55 -5.02 0.12 -13.25
C LEU A 55 -4.92 0.72 -14.65
N PRO A 56 -4.72 2.03 -14.86
CA PRO A 56 -4.52 2.57 -16.21
C PRO A 56 -3.35 1.92 -16.97
N LEU A 57 -2.24 1.57 -16.30
CA LEU A 57 -1.13 0.84 -16.92
C LEU A 57 -1.58 -0.50 -17.52
N MET A 58 -2.58 -1.13 -16.91
CA MET A 58 -3.13 -2.41 -17.35
C MET A 58 -4.23 -2.24 -18.40
N GLU A 59 -5.19 -1.33 -18.12
CA GLU A 59 -6.40 -1.15 -18.93
C GLU A 59 -6.11 -0.54 -20.30
N THR A 60 -5.08 0.29 -20.41
CA THR A 60 -4.58 0.82 -21.69
C THR A 60 -3.86 -0.23 -22.54
N GLY A 61 -3.45 -1.37 -21.95
CA GLY A 61 -2.61 -2.37 -22.60
C GLY A 61 -1.10 -2.07 -22.55
N ALA A 62 -0.69 -0.98 -21.93
CA ALA A 62 0.71 -0.57 -21.85
C ALA A 62 1.60 -1.64 -21.20
N ALA A 63 1.13 -2.29 -20.13
CA ALA A 63 1.88 -3.35 -19.47
C ALA A 63 2.24 -4.51 -20.41
N ASP A 64 1.31 -4.94 -21.25
CA ASP A 64 1.53 -6.01 -22.23
C ASP A 64 2.39 -5.54 -23.39
N ALA A 65 2.20 -4.32 -23.88
CA ALA A 65 2.96 -3.73 -24.97
C ALA A 65 4.46 -3.58 -24.62
N TYR A 66 4.77 -3.26 -23.38
CA TYR A 66 6.16 -3.17 -22.89
C TYR A 66 6.70 -4.48 -22.31
N GLY A 67 5.93 -5.57 -22.33
CA GLY A 67 6.35 -6.89 -21.85
C GLY A 67 6.54 -6.97 -20.34
N PHE A 68 5.79 -6.19 -19.56
CA PHE A 68 5.92 -6.16 -18.10
C PHE A 68 5.42 -7.44 -17.46
N GLY A 69 6.28 -8.03 -16.62
CA GLY A 69 5.98 -9.17 -15.76
C GLY A 69 5.58 -8.77 -14.34
N ASN A 70 5.62 -9.76 -13.43
CA ASN A 70 5.19 -9.54 -12.04
C ASN A 70 6.03 -8.48 -11.30
N LYS A 71 7.33 -8.38 -11.59
CA LYS A 71 8.23 -7.42 -10.92
C LYS A 71 7.85 -5.97 -11.24
N GLU A 72 7.66 -5.66 -12.52
CA GLU A 72 7.28 -4.32 -12.98
C GLU A 72 5.89 -3.93 -12.46
N LEU A 73 4.94 -4.87 -12.47
CA LEU A 73 3.59 -4.65 -11.96
C LEU A 73 3.59 -4.44 -10.44
N ALA A 74 4.36 -5.23 -9.70
CA ALA A 74 4.55 -5.04 -8.25
C ALA A 74 5.20 -3.69 -7.94
N LEU A 75 6.21 -3.29 -8.73
CA LEU A 75 6.89 -2.01 -8.57
C LEU A 75 5.96 -0.82 -8.92
N ALA A 76 5.07 -0.97 -9.90
CA ALA A 76 4.03 0.05 -10.20
C ALA A 76 3.06 0.26 -9.03
N CYS A 77 2.90 -0.72 -8.14
CA CYS A 77 2.10 -0.62 -6.90
C CYS A 77 2.93 -0.24 -5.65
N ALA A 78 4.24 0.00 -5.80
CA ALA A 78 5.18 0.02 -4.69
C ALA A 78 5.22 1.32 -3.88
N SER A 79 5.61 1.16 -2.62
CA SER A 79 6.26 2.19 -1.80
C SER A 79 7.60 1.63 -1.34
N HIS A 80 8.52 1.51 -2.31
CA HIS A 80 9.75 0.77 -2.12
C HIS A 80 10.80 1.53 -1.30
N SER A 81 11.79 0.80 -0.81
CA SER A 81 12.87 1.37 0.01
C SER A 81 13.99 2.01 -0.82
N GLY A 82 13.89 2.05 -2.16
CA GLY A 82 14.97 2.60 -3.01
C GLY A 82 16.24 1.74 -3.01
N GLU A 83 16.11 0.43 -2.79
CA GLU A 83 17.20 -0.53 -2.93
C GLU A 83 17.65 -0.62 -4.39
N PRO A 84 18.89 -1.05 -4.70
CA PRO A 84 19.43 -1.03 -6.06
C PRO A 84 18.53 -1.68 -7.11
N GLU A 85 17.86 -2.78 -6.77
CA GLU A 85 16.97 -3.51 -7.66
C GLU A 85 15.70 -2.71 -7.98
N HIS A 86 15.16 -1.93 -7.02
CA HIS A 86 14.02 -1.05 -7.24
C HIS A 86 14.40 0.08 -8.22
N VAL A 87 15.55 0.71 -7.98
CA VAL A 87 16.07 1.80 -8.81
C VAL A 87 16.32 1.33 -10.25
N ALA A 88 16.99 0.17 -10.38
CA ALA A 88 17.30 -0.42 -11.69
C ALA A 88 16.01 -0.79 -12.46
N LEU A 89 15.01 -1.37 -11.79
CA LEU A 89 13.77 -1.77 -12.42
C LEU A 89 12.92 -0.55 -12.83
N ALA A 90 12.85 0.50 -12.00
CA ALA A 90 12.15 1.74 -12.36
C ALA A 90 12.80 2.40 -13.59
N ALA A 91 14.14 2.41 -13.67
CA ALA A 91 14.87 2.91 -14.83
C ALA A 91 14.60 2.05 -16.09
N ALA A 92 14.53 0.71 -15.95
CA ALA A 92 14.22 -0.18 -17.05
C ALA A 92 12.79 0.01 -17.59
N MET A 93 11.80 0.22 -16.70
CA MET A 93 10.42 0.54 -17.10
C MET A 93 10.36 1.84 -17.91
N LEU A 94 11.06 2.89 -17.49
CA LEU A 94 11.15 4.15 -18.25
C LEU A 94 11.80 3.95 -19.60
N ALA A 95 12.93 3.21 -19.66
CA ALA A 95 13.64 2.93 -20.89
C ALA A 95 12.78 2.13 -21.90
N ALA A 96 11.93 1.22 -21.45
CA ALA A 96 10.99 0.50 -22.30
C ALA A 96 9.99 1.46 -23.01
N ALA A 97 9.65 2.58 -22.39
CA ALA A 97 8.82 3.64 -22.97
C ALA A 97 9.64 4.72 -23.71
N GLY A 98 10.95 4.52 -23.92
CA GLY A 98 11.84 5.51 -24.55
C GLY A 98 12.07 6.77 -23.70
N ARG A 99 11.98 6.62 -22.38
CA ARG A 99 12.15 7.72 -21.42
C ARG A 99 13.29 7.41 -20.45
N ASP A 100 13.69 8.41 -19.68
CA ASP A 100 14.69 8.31 -18.62
C ASP A 100 14.23 9.02 -17.34
N VAL A 101 15.14 9.15 -16.38
CA VAL A 101 14.86 9.75 -15.06
C VAL A 101 14.30 11.18 -15.16
N SER A 102 14.62 11.92 -16.20
CA SER A 102 14.17 13.33 -16.37
C SER A 102 12.67 13.44 -16.60
N ALA A 103 12.00 12.33 -17.00
CA ALA A 103 10.55 12.29 -17.15
C ALA A 103 9.79 12.17 -15.81
N LEU A 104 10.49 11.85 -14.70
CA LEU A 104 9.87 11.67 -13.39
C LEU A 104 9.63 13.03 -12.69
N GLU A 105 8.40 13.26 -12.22
CA GLU A 105 8.00 14.48 -11.49
C GLU A 105 7.69 14.19 -10.00
N CYS A 106 8.16 13.07 -9.45
CA CYS A 106 7.89 12.70 -8.05
C CYS A 106 8.85 13.33 -7.02
N GLY A 107 9.88 14.04 -7.47
CA GLY A 107 10.97 14.54 -6.63
C GLY A 107 11.94 13.42 -6.22
N GLU A 108 13.09 13.83 -5.70
CA GLU A 108 14.10 12.93 -5.14
C GLU A 108 14.02 12.89 -3.62
N HIS A 109 14.36 11.76 -3.01
CA HIS A 109 14.59 11.65 -1.57
C HIS A 109 15.47 10.45 -1.22
N TRP A 110 16.16 10.56 -0.10
CA TRP A 110 16.90 9.44 0.49
C TRP A 110 15.95 8.37 0.99
N SER A 111 16.42 7.13 1.06
CA SER A 111 15.63 6.03 1.61
C SER A 111 15.17 6.30 3.04
N PHE A 112 13.96 5.85 3.37
CA PHE A 112 13.47 5.80 4.77
C PHE A 112 13.92 4.54 5.52
N ASN A 113 14.54 3.57 4.82
CA ASN A 113 15.12 2.39 5.45
C ASN A 113 16.55 2.69 5.87
N GLN A 114 16.89 2.44 7.15
CA GLN A 114 18.18 2.81 7.72
C GLN A 114 19.36 2.14 7.01
N ASP A 115 19.28 0.85 6.71
CA ASP A 115 20.38 0.13 6.05
C ASP A 115 20.58 0.66 4.62
N THR A 116 19.47 0.91 3.93
CA THR A 116 19.49 1.43 2.55
C THR A 116 20.01 2.86 2.49
N ILE A 117 19.58 3.76 3.40
CA ILE A 117 20.10 5.15 3.40
C ILE A 117 21.60 5.20 3.69
N ILE A 118 22.10 4.32 4.59
CA ILE A 118 23.55 4.24 4.86
C ILE A 118 24.30 3.77 3.60
N ALA A 119 23.78 2.76 2.91
CA ALA A 119 24.37 2.26 1.66
C ALA A 119 24.35 3.35 0.57
N GLN A 120 23.24 4.03 0.38
CA GLN A 120 23.08 5.15 -0.54
C GLN A 120 24.06 6.30 -0.24
N ALA A 121 24.16 6.71 1.02
CA ALA A 121 25.06 7.79 1.43
C ALA A 121 26.56 7.48 1.22
N ARG A 122 26.92 6.19 1.17
CA ARG A 122 28.29 5.75 0.87
C ARG A 122 28.61 5.72 -0.62
N SER A 123 27.60 5.55 -1.46
CA SER A 123 27.77 5.33 -2.91
C SER A 123 27.28 6.47 -3.79
N LEU A 124 26.39 7.33 -3.28
CA LEU A 124 25.77 8.43 -4.03
C LEU A 124 26.18 9.79 -3.45
N LYS A 125 26.38 10.78 -4.31
CA LYS A 125 26.49 12.16 -3.90
C LYS A 125 25.12 12.74 -3.51
N TYR A 126 24.09 12.44 -4.31
CA TYR A 126 22.68 12.81 -4.10
C TYR A 126 21.79 11.68 -4.64
N PRO A 127 20.58 11.46 -4.08
CA PRO A 127 19.58 10.60 -4.70
C PRO A 127 19.05 11.26 -5.99
N THR A 128 18.43 10.46 -6.84
CA THR A 128 17.66 10.95 -7.98
C THR A 128 16.19 10.59 -7.78
N GLN A 129 15.31 11.03 -8.67
CA GLN A 129 13.89 10.68 -8.64
C GLN A 129 13.65 9.16 -8.69
N LEU A 130 14.60 8.37 -9.24
CA LEU A 130 14.52 6.90 -9.20
C LEU A 130 14.58 6.33 -7.78
N HIS A 131 15.19 7.05 -6.83
CA HIS A 131 15.27 6.65 -5.43
C HIS A 131 13.99 7.00 -4.63
N ASN A 132 13.11 7.83 -5.19
CA ASN A 132 11.81 8.11 -4.60
C ASN A 132 11.01 6.81 -4.45
N ASN A 133 10.40 6.59 -3.28
CA ASN A 133 9.62 5.38 -2.99
C ASN A 133 8.40 5.15 -3.90
N CYS A 134 8.07 6.16 -4.71
CA CYS A 134 7.00 6.11 -5.70
C CYS A 134 7.49 5.98 -7.15
N SER A 135 8.81 5.93 -7.40
CA SER A 135 9.37 5.99 -8.75
C SER A 135 8.82 4.90 -9.68
N GLY A 136 8.60 3.68 -9.17
CA GLY A 136 7.99 2.60 -9.93
C GLY A 136 6.54 2.90 -10.35
N LYS A 137 5.72 3.46 -9.45
CA LYS A 137 4.36 3.93 -9.79
C LYS A 137 4.41 5.02 -10.87
N HIS A 138 5.30 5.99 -10.72
CA HIS A 138 5.47 7.08 -11.69
C HIS A 138 6.01 6.57 -13.04
N ALA A 139 6.91 5.59 -13.05
CA ALA A 139 7.33 4.91 -14.28
C ALA A 139 6.14 4.24 -14.97
N GLY A 140 5.28 3.54 -14.21
CA GLY A 140 4.04 2.98 -14.73
C GLY A 140 3.09 4.03 -15.34
N PHE A 141 2.97 5.20 -14.71
CA PHE A 141 2.17 6.33 -15.23
C PHE A 141 2.72 6.85 -16.55
N ILE A 142 4.03 7.05 -16.64
CA ILE A 142 4.70 7.50 -17.85
C ILE A 142 4.53 6.46 -18.98
N CYS A 143 4.66 5.16 -18.66
CA CYS A 143 4.42 4.09 -19.62
C CYS A 143 2.97 4.10 -20.13
N ALA A 144 1.98 4.31 -19.27
CA ALA A 144 0.57 4.42 -19.70
C ALA A 144 0.37 5.62 -20.62
N CYS A 145 0.90 6.81 -20.27
CA CYS A 145 0.83 8.00 -21.13
C CYS A 145 1.50 7.78 -22.49
N CYS A 146 2.73 7.26 -22.52
CA CYS A 146 3.45 7.01 -23.78
C CYS A 146 2.72 6.03 -24.69
N HIS A 147 2.16 4.95 -24.11
CA HIS A 147 1.38 3.98 -24.88
C HIS A 147 0.07 4.56 -25.42
N GLY A 148 -0.63 5.35 -24.59
CA GLY A 148 -1.88 6.04 -24.97
C GLY A 148 -1.66 7.23 -25.90
N GLY A 149 -0.41 7.62 -26.19
CA GLY A 149 -0.12 8.82 -26.99
C GLY A 149 -0.41 10.13 -26.26
N GLU A 150 -0.46 10.11 -24.93
CA GLU A 150 -0.67 11.29 -24.11
C GLU A 150 0.68 11.99 -23.79
N GLU A 151 0.59 13.31 -23.55
CA GLU A 151 1.74 14.09 -23.10
C GLU A 151 2.19 13.57 -21.72
N THR A 152 3.50 13.44 -21.51
CA THR A 152 4.04 13.00 -20.23
C THR A 152 4.38 14.16 -19.28
N ALA A 153 4.55 15.38 -19.80
CA ALA A 153 4.81 16.55 -18.97
C ALA A 153 3.57 16.93 -18.16
N GLY A 154 3.74 17.18 -16.86
CA GLY A 154 2.64 17.54 -15.98
C GLY A 154 1.67 16.40 -15.65
N TYR A 155 2.06 15.14 -15.85
CA TYR A 155 1.22 13.98 -15.52
C TYR A 155 0.81 13.91 -14.05
N VAL A 156 1.44 14.67 -13.18
CA VAL A 156 1.08 14.79 -11.77
C VAL A 156 -0.06 15.80 -11.52
N ASN A 157 -0.41 16.64 -12.48
CA ASN A 157 -1.41 17.70 -12.31
C ASN A 157 -2.84 17.13 -12.27
N TYR A 158 -3.69 17.72 -11.43
CA TYR A 158 -5.08 17.30 -11.19
C TYR A 158 -5.90 17.10 -12.48
N ASP A 159 -5.74 17.99 -13.46
CA ASP A 159 -6.52 17.97 -14.71
C ASP A 159 -5.85 17.19 -15.85
N HIS A 160 -4.68 16.60 -15.61
CA HIS A 160 -4.03 15.76 -16.61
C HIS A 160 -4.92 14.55 -16.97
N PRO A 161 -4.98 14.11 -18.25
CA PRO A 161 -5.81 12.97 -18.66
C PRO A 161 -5.61 11.73 -17.79
N LEU A 162 -4.37 11.32 -17.55
CA LEU A 162 -4.03 10.21 -16.66
C LEU A 162 -4.61 10.36 -15.25
N GLN A 163 -4.51 11.57 -14.63
CA GLN A 163 -5.05 11.77 -13.27
C GLN A 163 -6.58 11.77 -13.24
N ARG A 164 -7.23 12.18 -14.31
CA ARG A 164 -8.69 12.04 -14.47
C ARG A 164 -9.10 10.57 -14.61
N GLU A 165 -8.33 9.78 -15.35
CA GLU A 165 -8.56 8.34 -15.45
C GLU A 165 -8.38 7.64 -14.09
N ILE A 166 -7.27 7.92 -13.39
CA ILE A 166 -7.01 7.40 -12.03
C ILE A 166 -8.14 7.78 -11.08
N ARG A 167 -8.63 9.01 -11.11
CA ARG A 167 -9.78 9.47 -10.32
C ARG A 167 -11.02 8.63 -10.61
N GLY A 168 -11.37 8.44 -11.89
CA GLY A 168 -12.52 7.61 -12.29
C GLY A 168 -12.38 6.15 -11.85
N VAL A 169 -11.16 5.59 -11.90
CA VAL A 169 -10.86 4.26 -11.34
C VAL A 169 -11.13 4.21 -9.83
N MET A 170 -10.60 5.20 -9.09
CA MET A 170 -10.79 5.28 -7.64
C MET A 170 -12.26 5.45 -7.26
N GLU A 171 -13.03 6.29 -7.99
CA GLU A 171 -14.48 6.46 -7.80
C GLU A 171 -15.24 5.15 -8.02
N GLY A 172 -14.96 4.45 -9.12
CA GLY A 172 -15.61 3.18 -9.46
C GLY A 172 -15.33 2.07 -8.45
N LEU A 173 -14.11 2.04 -7.90
CA LEU A 173 -13.72 1.04 -6.91
C LEU A 173 -14.26 1.35 -5.51
N THR A 174 -14.08 2.58 -5.05
CA THR A 174 -14.41 2.97 -3.65
C THR A 174 -15.86 3.40 -3.47
N GLY A 175 -16.55 3.76 -4.56
CA GLY A 175 -17.89 4.34 -4.52
C GLY A 175 -17.94 5.78 -3.99
N ALA A 176 -16.78 6.40 -3.74
CA ALA A 176 -16.70 7.78 -3.27
C ALA A 176 -16.70 8.76 -4.46
N ALA A 177 -17.39 9.88 -4.35
CA ALA A 177 -17.22 10.99 -5.28
C ALA A 177 -15.91 11.72 -4.99
N LEU A 178 -15.09 11.95 -6.01
CA LEU A 178 -13.77 12.56 -5.88
C LEU A 178 -13.73 13.89 -6.64
N ALA A 179 -13.46 14.96 -5.90
CA ALA A 179 -13.45 16.31 -6.43
C ALA A 179 -12.35 17.15 -5.75
N HIS A 180 -12.26 18.43 -6.06
CA HIS A 180 -11.26 19.33 -5.49
C HIS A 180 -11.40 19.51 -3.96
N ASP A 181 -12.63 19.48 -3.44
CA ASP A 181 -12.92 19.72 -2.03
C ASP A 181 -12.45 18.58 -1.10
N ASN A 182 -12.30 17.36 -1.62
CA ASN A 182 -11.74 16.23 -0.88
C ASN A 182 -10.37 15.76 -1.40
N CYS A 183 -9.69 16.63 -2.18
CA CYS A 183 -8.38 16.38 -2.78
C CYS A 183 -7.27 17.12 -2.03
N GLY A 184 -6.15 16.43 -1.83
CA GLY A 184 -4.88 17.02 -1.43
C GLY A 184 -3.77 16.66 -2.42
N ILE A 185 -2.55 17.14 -2.18
CA ILE A 185 -1.36 16.75 -2.94
C ILE A 185 -0.56 15.78 -2.11
N ASP A 186 -0.24 14.61 -2.66
CA ASP A 186 0.62 13.63 -2.01
C ASP A 186 2.10 14.05 -2.04
N GLY A 187 2.92 13.46 -1.18
CA GLY A 187 4.36 13.71 -1.13
C GLY A 187 5.12 13.44 -2.43
N CYS A 188 4.52 12.69 -3.36
CA CYS A 188 5.06 12.44 -4.70
C CYS A 188 4.39 13.31 -5.79
N SER A 189 3.76 14.41 -5.41
CA SER A 189 3.18 15.45 -6.26
C SER A 189 1.84 15.12 -6.94
N ILE A 190 1.34 13.88 -6.88
CA ILE A 190 0.04 13.55 -7.48
C ILE A 190 -1.14 13.93 -6.58
N PRO A 191 -2.37 14.08 -7.14
CA PRO A 191 -3.58 14.18 -6.35
C PRO A 191 -3.80 12.96 -5.45
N THR A 192 -4.26 13.19 -4.23
CA THR A 192 -4.72 12.17 -3.29
C THR A 192 -6.06 12.58 -2.71
N TYR A 193 -7.00 11.66 -2.65
CA TYR A 193 -8.39 11.96 -2.32
C TYR A 193 -8.79 11.30 -0.99
N ALA A 194 -9.51 12.04 -0.14
CA ALA A 194 -10.11 11.45 1.04
C ALA A 194 -11.32 10.60 0.64
N VAL A 195 -11.34 9.34 1.08
CA VAL A 195 -12.40 8.37 0.81
C VAL A 195 -12.86 7.71 2.11
N PRO A 196 -14.14 7.31 2.24
CA PRO A 196 -14.57 6.52 3.39
C PRO A 196 -13.70 5.27 3.56
N LEU A 197 -13.28 4.98 4.79
CA LEU A 197 -12.41 3.82 5.05
C LEU A 197 -13.06 2.52 4.56
N LYS A 198 -14.38 2.37 4.79
CA LYS A 198 -15.15 1.23 4.26
C LYS A 198 -15.14 1.17 2.72
N GLY A 199 -15.24 2.30 2.04
CA GLY A 199 -15.14 2.38 0.59
C GLY A 199 -13.77 1.93 0.08
N LEU A 200 -12.70 2.30 0.79
CA LEU A 200 -11.34 1.85 0.47
C LEU A 200 -11.20 0.32 0.59
N ALA A 201 -11.70 -0.27 1.68
CA ALA A 201 -11.73 -1.73 1.84
C ALA A 201 -12.55 -2.40 0.73
N HIS A 202 -13.74 -1.85 0.41
CA HIS A 202 -14.60 -2.40 -0.65
C HIS A 202 -13.92 -2.37 -2.02
N GLY A 203 -13.18 -1.30 -2.34
CA GLY A 203 -12.41 -1.23 -3.56
C GLY A 203 -11.42 -2.39 -3.69
N PHE A 204 -10.69 -2.73 -2.64
CA PHE A 204 -9.81 -3.91 -2.63
C PHE A 204 -10.56 -5.24 -2.68
N ALA A 205 -11.72 -5.34 -2.01
CA ALA A 205 -12.55 -6.54 -2.11
C ALA A 205 -13.06 -6.77 -3.54
N LYS A 206 -13.47 -5.70 -4.25
CA LYS A 206 -13.78 -5.76 -5.69
C LYS A 206 -12.55 -6.19 -6.52
N MET A 207 -11.36 -5.67 -6.24
CA MET A 207 -10.15 -6.03 -6.98
C MET A 207 -9.82 -7.52 -6.90
N VAL A 208 -10.01 -8.15 -5.73
CA VAL A 208 -9.69 -9.58 -5.55
C VAL A 208 -10.82 -10.53 -5.97
N THR A 209 -12.07 -10.08 -5.93
CA THR A 209 -13.24 -10.92 -6.31
C THR A 209 -13.70 -10.68 -7.75
N GLY A 210 -13.49 -9.48 -8.29
CA GLY A 210 -14.06 -9.04 -9.56
C GLY A 210 -15.53 -8.58 -9.44
N ASN A 211 -16.15 -8.62 -8.25
CA ASN A 211 -17.56 -8.29 -8.06
C ASN A 211 -17.86 -6.83 -8.43
N GLY A 212 -18.83 -6.63 -9.33
CA GLY A 212 -19.26 -5.31 -9.77
C GLY A 212 -18.24 -4.57 -10.65
N LEU A 213 -17.22 -5.27 -11.17
CA LEU A 213 -16.26 -4.74 -12.11
C LEU A 213 -16.52 -5.27 -13.52
N GLU A 214 -16.28 -4.41 -14.53
CA GLU A 214 -16.21 -4.84 -15.91
C GLU A 214 -15.11 -5.89 -16.11
N PRO A 215 -15.26 -6.86 -17.04
CA PRO A 215 -14.34 -7.99 -17.20
C PRO A 215 -12.87 -7.57 -17.37
N VAL A 216 -12.61 -6.49 -18.11
CA VAL A 216 -11.25 -5.97 -18.34
C VAL A 216 -10.64 -5.49 -17.03
N ARG A 217 -11.38 -4.68 -16.26
CA ARG A 217 -10.93 -4.16 -14.96
C ARG A 217 -10.76 -5.28 -13.94
N ALA A 218 -11.66 -6.25 -13.90
CA ALA A 218 -11.58 -7.41 -13.01
C ALA A 218 -10.30 -8.23 -13.28
N LYS A 219 -9.97 -8.47 -14.56
CA LYS A 219 -8.75 -9.16 -14.97
C LYS A 219 -7.50 -8.36 -14.60
N ALA A 220 -7.49 -7.05 -14.90
CA ALA A 220 -6.39 -6.14 -14.58
C ALA A 220 -6.13 -6.07 -13.07
N SER A 221 -7.18 -5.92 -12.27
CA SER A 221 -7.13 -5.88 -10.81
C SER A 221 -6.50 -7.14 -10.23
N ARG A 222 -6.98 -8.31 -10.67
CA ARG A 222 -6.46 -9.60 -10.21
C ARG A 222 -4.99 -9.77 -10.53
N ARG A 223 -4.57 -9.45 -11.76
CA ARG A 223 -3.18 -9.54 -12.21
C ARG A 223 -2.24 -8.64 -11.39
N LEU A 224 -2.66 -7.42 -11.04
CA LEU A 224 -1.87 -6.52 -10.18
C LEU A 224 -1.72 -7.07 -8.75
N VAL A 225 -2.81 -7.57 -8.16
CA VAL A 225 -2.77 -8.16 -6.81
C VAL A 225 -1.90 -9.41 -6.80
N GLU A 226 -2.05 -10.31 -7.77
CA GLU A 226 -1.24 -11.52 -7.93
C GLU A 226 0.26 -11.17 -8.11
N ALA A 227 0.58 -10.18 -8.93
CA ALA A 227 1.95 -9.70 -9.11
C ALA A 227 2.56 -9.18 -7.81
N CYS A 228 1.81 -8.40 -7.02
CA CYS A 228 2.26 -7.92 -5.71
C CYS A 228 2.53 -9.06 -4.74
N MET A 229 1.66 -10.08 -4.70
CA MET A 229 1.83 -11.25 -3.83
C MET A 229 2.98 -12.15 -4.28
N ALA A 230 3.25 -12.23 -5.59
CA ALA A 230 4.36 -13.00 -6.14
C ALA A 230 5.72 -12.31 -5.91
N GLU A 231 5.75 -10.99 -5.89
CA GLU A 231 6.97 -10.19 -5.81
C GLU A 231 6.93 -9.16 -4.65
N PRO A 232 6.76 -9.60 -3.39
CA PRO A 232 6.58 -8.71 -2.23
C PRO A 232 7.74 -7.74 -2.01
N PHE A 233 8.97 -8.15 -2.36
CA PHE A 233 10.16 -7.31 -2.29
C PHE A 233 10.00 -6.05 -3.15
N TYR A 234 9.50 -6.19 -4.39
CA TYR A 234 9.30 -5.07 -5.30
C TYR A 234 8.16 -4.13 -4.86
N VAL A 235 7.23 -4.59 -4.02
CA VAL A 235 6.18 -3.74 -3.44
C VAL A 235 6.71 -2.81 -2.35
N ALA A 236 7.70 -3.25 -1.55
CA ALA A 236 8.10 -2.51 -0.35
C ALA A 236 9.62 -2.50 -0.07
N GLY A 237 10.29 -3.65 -0.22
CA GLY A 237 11.71 -3.81 0.07
C GLY A 237 11.99 -4.75 1.24
N THR A 238 13.27 -4.89 1.52
CA THR A 238 13.78 -5.83 2.53
C THR A 238 13.23 -5.53 3.92
N ARG A 239 12.67 -6.56 4.57
CA ARG A 239 12.14 -6.52 5.94
C ARG A 239 10.99 -5.53 6.19
N ARG A 240 10.38 -4.93 5.15
CA ARG A 240 9.21 -4.07 5.29
C ARG A 240 7.97 -4.89 5.68
N ALA A 241 7.02 -4.27 6.39
CA ALA A 241 5.80 -4.96 6.85
C ALA A 241 5.02 -5.60 5.69
N CYS A 242 4.81 -4.91 4.57
CA CYS A 242 4.14 -5.48 3.40
C CYS A 242 4.85 -6.75 2.92
N THR A 243 6.19 -6.72 2.84
CA THR A 243 7.00 -7.87 2.43
C THR A 243 6.83 -9.04 3.40
N ARG A 244 6.96 -8.79 4.72
CA ARG A 244 6.82 -9.84 5.74
C ARG A 244 5.43 -10.47 5.78
N LEU A 245 4.37 -9.64 5.66
CA LEU A 245 2.99 -10.12 5.69
C LEU A 245 2.66 -10.99 4.46
N MET A 246 3.07 -10.55 3.26
CA MET A 246 2.86 -11.34 2.04
C MET A 246 3.71 -12.61 2.03
N GLN A 247 4.93 -12.58 2.56
CA GLN A 247 5.80 -13.76 2.70
C GLN A 247 5.33 -14.75 3.76
N ALA A 248 4.56 -14.32 4.78
CA ALA A 248 3.99 -15.22 5.77
C ALA A 248 2.96 -16.20 5.16
N ALA A 249 2.26 -15.80 4.09
CA ALA A 249 1.31 -16.62 3.36
C ALA A 249 1.40 -16.32 1.85
N PRO A 250 2.40 -16.87 1.14
CA PRO A 250 2.64 -16.57 -0.27
C PRO A 250 1.42 -16.84 -1.16
N GLY A 251 1.03 -15.84 -1.95
CA GLY A 251 -0.13 -15.93 -2.84
C GLY A 251 -1.50 -15.83 -2.16
N ARG A 252 -1.54 -15.71 -0.81
CA ARG A 252 -2.80 -15.72 -0.03
C ARG A 252 -3.11 -14.38 0.64
N ILE A 253 -2.10 -13.58 0.92
CA ILE A 253 -2.23 -12.24 1.54
C ILE A 253 -1.67 -11.20 0.58
N PHE A 254 -2.50 -10.22 0.21
CA PHE A 254 -2.06 -8.94 -0.33
C PHE A 254 -1.94 -7.93 0.81
N ALA A 255 -0.88 -7.13 0.86
CA ALA A 255 -0.66 -6.14 1.90
C ALA A 255 0.01 -4.87 1.36
N LYS A 256 -0.58 -3.69 1.65
CA LYS A 256 -0.06 -2.41 1.19
C LYS A 256 -0.20 -1.32 2.23
N THR A 257 0.93 -0.80 2.68
CA THR A 257 0.98 0.34 3.60
C THR A 257 0.72 1.66 2.89
N GLY A 258 0.07 2.59 3.60
CA GLY A 258 0.03 4.02 3.29
C GLY A 258 0.83 4.84 4.31
N ALA A 259 1.01 6.13 4.04
CA ALA A 259 1.51 7.07 5.02
C ALA A 259 0.44 7.34 6.10
N GLU A 260 0.84 7.99 7.19
CA GLU A 260 -0.08 8.44 8.25
C GLU A 260 -0.92 7.31 8.85
N GLY A 261 -0.31 6.13 9.04
CA GLY A 261 -0.96 5.01 9.71
C GLY A 261 -2.12 4.37 8.95
N VAL A 262 -2.18 4.50 7.63
CA VAL A 262 -3.13 3.78 6.78
C VAL A 262 -2.51 2.46 6.32
N PHE A 263 -3.30 1.39 6.32
CA PHE A 263 -2.90 0.11 5.79
C PHE A 263 -4.09 -0.60 5.13
N CYS A 264 -3.86 -1.22 3.97
CA CYS A 264 -4.81 -2.08 3.30
C CYS A 264 -4.24 -3.48 3.15
N ALA A 265 -5.12 -4.48 3.23
CA ALA A 265 -4.79 -5.87 2.93
C ALA A 265 -5.99 -6.57 2.30
N ALA A 266 -5.75 -7.71 1.68
CA ALA A 266 -6.82 -8.57 1.19
C ALA A 266 -6.43 -10.05 1.32
N ILE A 267 -7.45 -10.91 1.44
CA ILE A 267 -7.33 -12.37 1.44
C ILE A 267 -8.17 -12.87 0.27
N PRO A 268 -7.57 -13.02 -0.94
CA PRO A 268 -8.30 -13.34 -2.16
C PRO A 268 -9.14 -14.62 -2.06
N GLU A 269 -8.60 -15.67 -1.44
CA GLU A 269 -9.28 -16.96 -1.26
C GLU A 269 -10.55 -16.87 -0.40
N GLN A 270 -10.65 -15.89 0.49
CA GLN A 270 -11.82 -15.60 1.30
C GLN A 270 -12.71 -14.50 0.71
N GLY A 271 -12.27 -13.85 -0.37
CA GLY A 271 -12.99 -12.76 -1.03
C GLY A 271 -13.19 -11.52 -0.16
N ILE A 272 -12.28 -11.28 0.81
CA ILE A 272 -12.37 -10.16 1.75
C ILE A 272 -11.20 -9.21 1.63
N ALA A 273 -11.42 -7.95 2.02
CA ALA A 273 -10.38 -6.96 2.13
C ALA A 273 -10.51 -6.10 3.38
N ILE A 274 -9.38 -5.57 3.80
CA ILE A 274 -9.15 -4.84 5.03
C ILE A 274 -8.70 -3.43 4.68
N ALA A 275 -9.24 -2.44 5.35
CA ALA A 275 -8.64 -1.10 5.44
C ALA A 275 -8.62 -0.65 6.89
N LEU A 276 -7.57 0.05 7.29
CA LEU A 276 -7.43 0.58 8.63
C LEU A 276 -6.74 1.95 8.64
N LYS A 277 -6.98 2.69 9.70
CA LYS A 277 -6.35 3.97 9.99
C LYS A 277 -6.00 4.03 11.48
N CYS A 278 -4.72 4.18 11.78
CA CYS A 278 -4.25 4.64 13.08
C CYS A 278 -4.42 6.16 13.17
N GLU A 279 -5.12 6.67 14.16
CA GLU A 279 -5.47 8.10 14.24
C GLU A 279 -4.26 9.03 14.25
N ASP A 280 -3.27 8.71 15.06
CA ASP A 280 -2.05 9.50 15.25
C ASP A 280 -0.99 9.30 14.14
N GLY A 281 -1.30 8.47 13.14
CA GLY A 281 -0.40 8.19 12.02
C GLY A 281 0.74 7.22 12.32
N ALA A 282 0.80 6.63 13.51
CA ALA A 282 1.91 5.76 13.93
C ALA A 282 2.00 4.49 13.08
N THR A 283 3.07 4.36 12.30
CA THR A 283 3.35 3.20 11.44
C THR A 283 3.41 1.90 12.26
N ARG A 284 4.10 1.90 13.42
CA ARG A 284 4.21 0.71 14.29
C ARG A 284 2.85 0.17 14.72
N ALA A 285 1.90 1.07 14.98
CA ALA A 285 0.55 0.68 15.38
C ALA A 285 -0.26 0.16 14.18
N ALA A 286 -0.20 0.81 13.02
CA ALA A 286 -0.87 0.35 11.81
C ALA A 286 -0.38 -1.04 11.37
N GLU A 287 0.92 -1.32 11.48
CA GLU A 287 1.52 -2.63 11.20
C GLU A 287 1.00 -3.70 12.19
N ALA A 288 0.92 -3.37 13.48
CA ALA A 288 0.36 -4.27 14.48
C ALA A 288 -1.15 -4.53 14.24
N MET A 289 -1.92 -3.48 13.94
CA MET A 289 -3.35 -3.60 13.65
C MET A 289 -3.63 -4.49 12.43
N VAL A 290 -2.90 -4.33 11.32
CA VAL A 290 -3.13 -5.14 10.12
C VAL A 290 -2.76 -6.60 10.35
N ALA A 291 -1.65 -6.86 11.05
CA ALA A 291 -1.23 -8.22 11.37
C ALA A 291 -2.25 -8.95 12.28
N ALA A 292 -2.76 -8.26 13.33
CA ALA A 292 -3.82 -8.78 14.19
C ALA A 292 -5.13 -9.02 13.41
N THR A 293 -5.51 -8.10 12.52
CA THR A 293 -6.70 -8.26 11.71
C THR A 293 -6.58 -9.48 10.79
N LEU A 294 -5.44 -9.66 10.13
CA LEU A 294 -5.17 -10.84 9.30
C LEU A 294 -5.20 -12.12 10.15
N ALA A 295 -4.54 -12.15 11.30
CA ALA A 295 -4.51 -13.30 12.20
C ALA A 295 -5.93 -13.79 12.58
N ARG A 296 -6.90 -12.86 12.72
CA ARG A 296 -8.30 -13.20 13.01
C ARG A 296 -8.92 -14.13 11.98
N PHE A 297 -8.52 -14.02 10.72
CA PHE A 297 -9.08 -14.80 9.60
C PHE A 297 -8.30 -16.09 9.29
N PHE A 298 -7.23 -16.35 10.05
CA PHE A 298 -6.42 -17.58 9.94
C PHE A 298 -6.34 -18.36 11.27
N ARG A 299 -7.38 -18.25 12.11
CA ARG A 299 -7.43 -18.96 13.42
C ARG A 299 -7.37 -20.47 13.31
N ASP A 300 -7.92 -21.01 12.23
CA ASP A 300 -7.94 -22.46 11.96
C ASP A 300 -6.59 -22.98 11.41
N GLU A 301 -5.63 -22.09 11.22
CA GLU A 301 -4.26 -22.38 10.75
C GLU A 301 -3.24 -21.94 11.82
N PRO A 302 -2.94 -22.77 12.83
CA PRO A 302 -2.19 -22.35 14.03
C PRO A 302 -0.81 -21.73 13.75
N GLU A 303 -0.07 -22.26 12.78
CA GLU A 303 1.28 -21.79 12.43
C GLU A 303 1.20 -20.40 11.77
N LEU A 304 0.31 -20.21 10.81
CA LEU A 304 0.12 -18.92 10.15
C LEU A 304 -0.43 -17.89 11.14
N HIS A 305 -1.44 -18.28 11.94
CA HIS A 305 -1.97 -17.42 13.00
C HIS A 305 -0.86 -16.96 13.95
N ALA A 306 -0.03 -17.85 14.45
CA ALA A 306 1.09 -17.52 15.33
C ALA A 306 2.12 -16.60 14.66
N SER A 307 2.42 -16.83 13.39
CA SER A 307 3.33 -15.98 12.61
C SER A 307 2.80 -14.54 12.45
N LEU A 308 1.51 -14.39 12.18
CA LEU A 308 0.86 -13.07 12.08
C LEU A 308 0.76 -12.41 13.46
N MET A 309 0.43 -13.15 14.51
CA MET A 309 0.41 -12.64 15.88
C MET A 309 1.78 -12.19 16.38
N ALA A 310 2.85 -12.84 15.96
CA ALA A 310 4.22 -12.41 16.26
C ALA A 310 4.58 -11.07 15.57
N GLN A 311 3.92 -10.74 14.44
CA GLN A 311 4.05 -9.44 13.80
C GLN A 311 3.15 -8.37 14.46
N ALA A 312 2.01 -8.77 15.03
CA ALA A 312 1.10 -7.89 15.78
C ALA A 312 1.64 -7.54 17.17
N ASN A 313 2.26 -8.51 17.82
CA ASN A 313 2.81 -8.38 19.17
C ASN A 313 4.31 -8.66 19.13
N HIS A 314 5.14 -7.65 19.39
CA HIS A 314 6.58 -7.82 19.33
C HIS A 314 7.31 -7.06 20.41
N SER A 315 8.41 -7.66 20.88
CA SER A 315 9.27 -7.11 21.92
C SER A 315 10.14 -5.97 21.38
N MET A 316 10.25 -4.91 22.16
CA MET A 316 11.19 -3.82 21.92
C MET A 316 12.48 -4.07 22.71
N ARG A 317 13.60 -3.86 22.04
CA ARG A 317 14.94 -3.98 22.65
C ARG A 317 15.71 -2.67 22.50
N ASN A 318 16.49 -2.33 23.52
CA ASN A 318 17.42 -1.21 23.43
C ASN A 318 18.68 -1.58 22.61
N TRP A 319 19.59 -0.62 22.44
CA TRP A 319 20.82 -0.83 21.68
C TRP A 319 21.75 -1.91 22.27
N ASN A 320 21.61 -2.26 23.56
CA ASN A 320 22.33 -3.37 24.21
C ASN A 320 21.58 -4.70 24.09
N GLY A 321 20.47 -4.76 23.33
CA GLY A 321 19.67 -5.98 23.17
C GLY A 321 18.77 -6.32 24.37
N ILE A 322 18.72 -5.45 25.40
CA ILE A 322 17.91 -5.65 26.59
C ILE A 322 16.43 -5.40 26.23
N HIS A 323 15.53 -6.33 26.62
CA HIS A 323 14.09 -6.14 26.51
C HIS A 323 13.65 -4.94 27.37
N VAL A 324 12.92 -4.00 26.78
CA VAL A 324 12.51 -2.77 27.43
C VAL A 324 11.00 -2.57 27.49
N GLY A 325 10.25 -3.33 26.71
CA GLY A 325 8.79 -3.25 26.60
C GLY A 325 8.31 -3.95 25.35
N ASP A 326 7.03 -3.83 25.06
CA ASP A 326 6.38 -4.51 23.95
C ASP A 326 5.44 -3.56 23.20
N VAL A 327 5.27 -3.80 21.90
CA VAL A 327 4.11 -3.36 21.13
C VAL A 327 3.11 -4.50 21.18
N ARG A 328 1.87 -4.22 21.58
CA ARG A 328 0.82 -5.22 21.68
C ARG A 328 -0.53 -4.69 21.25
N VAL A 329 -1.31 -5.53 20.59
CA VAL A 329 -2.71 -5.23 20.29
C VAL A 329 -3.56 -5.43 21.52
N THR A 330 -4.69 -4.69 21.60
CA THR A 330 -5.64 -4.81 22.72
C THR A 330 -6.63 -5.95 22.49
N GLU A 331 -7.40 -6.27 23.52
CA GLU A 331 -8.49 -7.25 23.46
C GLU A 331 -9.61 -6.87 22.48
N ALA A 332 -9.65 -5.61 22.00
CA ALA A 332 -10.64 -5.14 21.05
C ALA A 332 -10.69 -5.99 19.75
N PHE A 333 -9.57 -6.62 19.36
CA PHE A 333 -9.56 -7.52 18.21
C PHE A 333 -10.25 -8.87 18.47
N GLY A 334 -10.55 -9.21 19.74
CA GLY A 334 -11.18 -10.48 20.13
C GLY A 334 -10.34 -11.70 19.70
N LEU A 335 -9.02 -11.63 19.82
CA LEU A 335 -8.05 -12.66 19.49
C LEU A 335 -7.71 -13.52 20.71
#